data_acf08b360d19a970ce0d0e17ce13df31
#
_entry.id   acf08b360d19a970ce0d0e17ce13df31
#
_cell.length_a   1.000
_cell.length_b   1.000
_cell.length_c   1.000
_cell.angle_alpha   90.00
_cell.angle_beta   90.00
_cell.angle_gamma   90.00
#
_symmetry.space_group_name_H-M   'P 1'
#
loop_
_entity.id
_entity.type
_entity.pdbx_description
1 polymer ?
#
loop_
_entity_poly.entity_id
_entity_poly.type
_entity_poly.pdbx_seq_one_letter_code
_entity_poly.pdbx_strand_id
1 'polypeptide(L)'
;MKKRAVGYCRISTLMQVYNTSLKDQEEKIRMYAKLHDIVIDEMFIDKAVSGKSTDRPEYDKMMDYIKTNGIDMIIVYKNDRIHRSLYNLLAMIYELQKYEVALVSVTEMFDTSTPQGMLFLQMLGSFAEFERAVINERTRNGRIARLNENKWVGGKPALGYKVNKEGQFEIDEEDAKIVKNIFKLRSKGLSMAKIGAKYGFSKQKVGYILYWDIWV
;
A
#
# COMPACT_ATOMS: atom_id res chain seq x y z
N MET A 1 -5.72 34.95 17.51
CA MET A 1 -6.30 33.75 18.19
C MET A 1 -5.18 32.76 18.44
N LYS A 2 -5.22 32.00 19.53
CA LYS A 2 -4.26 30.90 19.74
C LYS A 2 -4.55 29.77 18.75
N LYS A 3 -3.51 29.13 18.23
CA LYS A 3 -3.68 27.95 17.37
C LYS A 3 -4.25 26.79 18.16
N ARG A 4 -5.16 26.04 17.55
CA ARG A 4 -5.82 24.86 18.14
C ARG A 4 -5.21 23.58 17.55
N ALA A 5 -4.90 22.62 18.39
CA ALA A 5 -4.29 21.39 17.96
C ALA A 5 -4.98 20.17 18.57
N VAL A 6 -4.82 19.04 17.91
CA VAL A 6 -5.04 17.70 18.48
C VAL A 6 -3.72 16.99 18.64
N GLY A 7 -3.58 16.20 19.70
CA GLY A 7 -2.43 15.34 19.90
C GLY A 7 -2.75 13.89 19.51
N TYR A 8 -1.78 13.18 18.91
CA TYR A 8 -1.94 11.77 18.64
C TYR A 8 -0.76 10.94 19.16
N CYS A 9 -1.10 9.92 19.94
CA CYS A 9 -0.14 8.97 20.50
C CYS A 9 -0.47 7.54 20.11
N ARG A 10 0.57 6.72 19.86
CA ARG A 10 0.41 5.30 19.57
C ARG A 10 1.56 4.46 20.10
N ILE A 11 1.25 3.30 20.66
CA ILE A 11 2.25 2.24 20.93
C ILE A 11 1.84 0.94 20.22
N SER A 12 2.84 0.13 19.84
CA SER A 12 2.65 -1.26 19.42
C SER A 12 3.27 -2.18 20.46
N THR A 13 2.74 -3.41 20.60
CA THR A 13 3.23 -4.42 21.53
C THR A 13 4.73 -4.73 21.42
N LEU A 14 5.32 -4.59 20.23
CA LEU A 14 6.76 -4.75 20.00
C LEU A 14 7.60 -3.54 20.46
N MET A 15 6.99 -2.37 20.67
CA MET A 15 7.69 -1.14 21.05
C MET A 15 7.71 -0.87 22.56
N GLN A 16 7.02 -1.68 23.37
CA GLN A 16 7.17 -1.63 24.83
C GLN A 16 8.61 -1.92 25.31
N VAL A 17 9.43 -2.53 24.44
CA VAL A 17 10.84 -2.84 24.72
C VAL A 17 11.76 -1.61 24.53
N TYR A 18 11.35 -0.57 23.82
CA TYR A 18 12.14 0.65 23.54
C TYR A 18 11.48 1.92 24.08
N ASN A 19 11.48 2.04 25.40
CA ASN A 19 11.53 3.24 26.27
C ASN A 19 10.78 4.53 25.92
N THR A 20 9.72 4.55 25.09
CA THR A 20 8.87 5.76 25.07
C THR A 20 7.44 5.36 25.39
N SER A 21 7.04 5.56 26.65
CA SER A 21 5.67 5.28 27.10
C SER A 21 4.67 6.22 26.45
N LEU A 22 3.38 5.85 26.46
CA LEU A 22 2.31 6.77 26.03
C LEU A 22 2.33 8.08 26.84
N LYS A 23 2.65 7.98 28.14
CA LYS A 23 2.77 9.15 29.01
C LYS A 23 3.87 10.10 28.55
N ASP A 24 5.05 9.56 28.17
CA ASP A 24 6.15 10.39 27.69
C ASP A 24 5.80 11.07 26.36
N GLN A 25 5.09 10.37 25.45
CA GLN A 25 4.65 10.97 24.20
C GLN A 25 3.67 12.11 24.46
N GLU A 26 2.65 11.87 25.29
CA GLU A 26 1.65 12.88 25.65
C GLU A 26 2.29 14.08 26.36
N GLU A 27 3.17 13.85 27.31
CA GLU A 27 3.87 14.92 28.04
C GLU A 27 4.67 15.81 27.09
N LYS A 28 5.45 15.21 26.18
CA LYS A 28 6.24 15.97 25.20
C LYS A 28 5.38 16.75 24.22
N ILE A 29 4.25 16.19 23.78
CA ILE A 29 3.28 16.91 22.94
C ILE A 29 2.70 18.11 23.69
N ARG A 30 2.31 17.94 24.97
CA ARG A 30 1.79 19.03 25.80
C ARG A 30 2.85 20.09 26.09
N MET A 31 4.10 19.69 26.33
CA MET A 31 5.22 20.61 26.52
C MET A 31 5.49 21.44 25.26
N TYR A 32 5.48 20.78 24.09
CA TYR A 32 5.62 21.47 22.81
C TYR A 32 4.51 22.50 22.59
N ALA A 33 3.26 22.10 22.80
CA ALA A 33 2.11 22.99 22.65
C ALA A 33 2.19 24.20 23.60
N LYS A 34 2.59 23.98 24.84
CA LYS A 34 2.79 25.05 25.84
C LYS A 34 3.90 26.03 25.42
N LEU A 35 5.02 25.49 24.90
CA LEU A 35 6.17 26.32 24.46
C LEU A 35 5.79 27.22 23.26
N HIS A 36 4.92 26.72 22.38
CA HIS A 36 4.50 27.43 21.16
C HIS A 36 3.16 28.16 21.30
N ASP A 37 2.61 28.28 22.51
CA ASP A 37 1.33 28.94 22.81
C ASP A 37 0.14 28.33 22.01
N ILE A 38 0.13 27.00 21.87
CA ILE A 38 -0.89 26.21 21.18
C ILE A 38 -1.82 25.58 22.21
N VAL A 39 -3.14 25.58 21.93
CA VAL A 39 -4.15 24.91 22.76
C VAL A 39 -4.37 23.50 22.22
N ILE A 40 -4.20 22.49 23.03
CA ILE A 40 -4.58 21.12 22.70
C ILE A 40 -6.04 20.92 23.08
N ASP A 41 -6.88 20.69 22.08
CA ASP A 41 -8.30 20.43 22.26
C ASP A 41 -8.54 19.01 22.79
N GLU A 42 -7.92 18.01 22.14
CA GLU A 42 -8.15 16.60 22.40
C GLU A 42 -6.86 15.80 22.20
N MET A 43 -6.73 14.69 22.94
CA MET A 43 -5.63 13.73 22.80
C MET A 43 -6.20 12.37 22.39
N PHE A 44 -5.82 11.90 21.20
CA PHE A 44 -6.23 10.62 20.66
C PHE A 44 -5.13 9.58 20.88
N ILE A 45 -5.48 8.45 21.49
CA ILE A 45 -4.49 7.48 21.97
C ILE A 45 -4.85 6.07 21.52
N ASP A 46 -4.16 5.54 20.50
CA ASP A 46 -4.30 4.16 20.06
C ASP A 46 -3.35 3.23 20.84
N LYS A 47 -3.94 2.35 21.63
CA LYS A 47 -3.23 1.26 22.31
C LYS A 47 -3.35 0.01 21.45
N ALA A 48 -2.24 -0.46 20.87
CA ALA A 48 -2.26 -1.70 20.10
C ALA A 48 -2.58 -2.90 20.99
N VAL A 49 -3.70 -3.54 20.74
CA VAL A 49 -4.16 -4.73 21.47
C VAL A 49 -3.49 -6.01 20.99
N SER A 50 -2.97 -6.06 19.74
CA SER A 50 -2.17 -7.18 19.21
C SER A 50 -1.31 -6.73 18.04
N GLY A 51 -0.18 -7.42 17.79
CA GLY A 51 0.77 -7.10 16.70
C GLY A 51 0.21 -7.30 15.28
N LYS A 52 -1.01 -7.76 15.13
CA LYS A 52 -1.70 -8.01 13.84
C LYS A 52 -2.85 -7.04 13.56
N SER A 53 -3.35 -6.28 14.54
CA SER A 53 -4.45 -5.35 14.30
C SER A 53 -3.95 -4.07 13.65
N THR A 54 -4.49 -3.78 12.48
CA THR A 54 -4.35 -2.50 11.77
C THR A 54 -5.40 -1.48 12.22
N ASP A 55 -6.34 -1.87 13.11
CA ASP A 55 -7.41 -1.02 13.58
C ASP A 55 -6.86 0.11 14.44
N ARG A 56 -7.26 1.31 14.10
CA ARG A 56 -6.83 2.56 14.74
C ARG A 56 -8.05 3.45 15.01
N PRO A 57 -8.93 3.02 15.92
CA PRO A 57 -10.20 3.71 16.15
C PRO A 57 -10.02 5.16 16.60
N GLU A 58 -8.98 5.45 17.38
CA GLU A 58 -8.71 6.82 17.82
C GLU A 58 -8.13 7.69 16.69
N TYR A 59 -7.38 7.10 15.77
CA TYR A 59 -6.95 7.80 14.55
C TYR A 59 -8.16 8.19 13.68
N ASP A 60 -9.09 7.27 13.46
CA ASP A 60 -10.27 7.54 12.65
C ASP A 60 -11.14 8.62 13.31
N LYS A 61 -11.36 8.55 14.62
CA LYS A 61 -12.03 9.61 15.41
C LYS A 61 -11.32 10.96 15.30
N MET A 62 -9.99 10.97 15.37
CA MET A 62 -9.18 12.18 15.21
C MET A 62 -9.41 12.81 13.84
N MET A 63 -9.38 12.00 12.77
CA MET A 63 -9.60 12.50 11.41
C MET A 63 -11.01 13.08 11.24
N ASP A 64 -12.03 12.47 11.85
CA ASP A 64 -13.40 13.00 11.82
C ASP A 64 -13.54 14.26 12.69
N TYR A 65 -12.88 14.29 13.83
CA TYR A 65 -12.85 15.48 14.72
C TYR A 65 -12.27 16.70 14.01
N ILE A 66 -11.17 16.52 13.30
CA ILE A 66 -10.50 17.59 12.54
C ILE A 66 -11.44 18.21 11.49
N LYS A 67 -12.22 17.40 10.80
CA LYS A 67 -13.12 17.86 9.73
C LYS A 67 -14.23 18.81 10.24
N THR A 68 -14.57 18.72 11.52
CA THR A 68 -15.75 19.41 12.08
C THR A 68 -15.42 20.49 13.09
N ASN A 69 -14.21 20.53 13.65
CA ASN A 69 -13.92 21.37 14.83
C ASN A 69 -12.95 22.54 14.57
N GLY A 70 -12.53 22.78 13.33
CA GLY A 70 -11.65 23.91 13.00
C GLY A 70 -10.30 23.82 13.73
N ILE A 71 -9.60 22.71 13.55
CA ILE A 71 -8.27 22.44 14.11
C ILE A 71 -7.22 22.97 13.15
N ASP A 72 -6.19 23.63 13.67
CA ASP A 72 -5.09 24.18 12.87
C ASP A 72 -3.96 23.15 12.65
N MET A 73 -3.79 22.19 13.58
CA MET A 73 -2.70 21.21 13.46
C MET A 73 -2.90 19.93 14.26
N ILE A 74 -2.21 18.87 13.77
CA ILE A 74 -1.98 17.63 14.53
C ILE A 74 -0.55 17.69 15.08
N ILE A 75 -0.37 17.35 16.35
CA ILE A 75 0.95 17.23 16.98
C ILE A 75 1.19 15.76 17.32
N VAL A 76 2.30 15.21 16.84
CA VAL A 76 2.77 13.85 17.13
C VAL A 76 4.15 13.87 17.76
N TYR A 77 4.47 12.86 18.55
CA TYR A 77 5.82 12.74 19.10
C TYR A 77 6.87 12.49 18.01
N LYS A 78 6.59 11.54 17.09
CA LYS A 78 7.37 11.19 15.89
C LYS A 78 6.43 10.78 14.76
N ASN A 79 6.87 10.96 13.51
CA ASN A 79 6.07 10.59 12.34
C ASN A 79 5.75 9.09 12.28
N ASP A 80 6.64 8.22 12.77
CA ASP A 80 6.41 6.77 12.82
C ASP A 80 5.27 6.36 13.77
N ARG A 81 4.86 7.26 14.66
CA ARG A 81 3.69 7.07 15.54
C ARG A 81 2.39 7.21 14.78
N ILE A 82 2.35 8.07 13.79
CA ILE A 82 1.14 8.25 12.98
C ILE A 82 1.13 7.33 11.77
N HIS A 83 2.20 7.28 11.00
CA HIS A 83 2.35 6.35 9.87
C HIS A 83 3.78 5.80 9.79
N ARG A 84 3.90 4.47 9.58
CA ARG A 84 5.19 3.81 9.34
C ARG A 84 5.63 3.88 7.88
N SER A 85 4.67 3.99 6.97
CA SER A 85 4.90 4.10 5.53
C SER A 85 4.93 5.58 5.15
N LEU A 86 5.97 6.00 4.47
CA LEU A 86 6.09 7.35 3.91
C LEU A 86 4.91 7.64 2.96
N TYR A 87 4.49 6.67 2.16
CA TYR A 87 3.33 6.80 1.27
C TYR A 87 2.05 7.17 2.04
N ASN A 88 1.76 6.46 3.14
CA ASN A 88 0.58 6.73 3.96
C ASN A 88 0.67 8.08 4.68
N LEU A 89 1.88 8.47 5.11
CA LEU A 89 2.12 9.77 5.70
C LEU A 89 1.83 10.89 4.69
N LEU A 90 2.35 10.78 3.46
CA LEU A 90 2.10 11.72 2.39
C LEU A 90 0.61 11.82 2.04
N ALA A 91 -0.05 10.68 1.87
CA ALA A 91 -1.49 10.63 1.58
C ALA A 91 -2.31 11.35 2.65
N MET A 92 -1.99 11.10 3.93
CA MET A 92 -2.65 11.81 5.05
C MET A 92 -2.40 13.31 5.00
N ILE A 93 -1.16 13.76 4.77
CA ILE A 93 -0.85 15.19 4.73
C ILE A 93 -1.58 15.88 3.58
N TYR A 94 -1.66 15.25 2.39
CA TYR A 94 -2.48 15.78 1.30
C TYR A 94 -3.98 15.83 1.62
N GLU A 95 -4.48 14.89 2.44
CA GLU A 95 -5.84 14.98 2.96
C GLU A 95 -5.99 16.16 3.94
N LEU A 96 -5.07 16.32 4.88
CA LEU A 96 -5.08 17.41 5.86
C LEU A 96 -5.04 18.80 5.22
N GLN A 97 -4.30 18.94 4.12
CA GLN A 97 -4.24 20.22 3.37
C GLN A 97 -5.60 20.70 2.89
N LYS A 98 -6.54 19.78 2.59
CA LYS A 98 -7.92 20.15 2.20
C LYS A 98 -8.69 20.85 3.31
N TYR A 99 -8.27 20.63 4.55
CA TYR A 99 -8.85 21.21 5.76
C TYR A 99 -7.96 22.28 6.37
N GLU A 100 -6.86 22.67 5.68
CA GLU A 100 -5.86 23.64 6.16
C GLU A 100 -5.18 23.24 7.48
N VAL A 101 -5.09 21.91 7.74
CA VAL A 101 -4.51 21.36 8.96
C VAL A 101 -3.05 20.97 8.73
N ALA A 102 -2.17 21.46 9.58
CA ALA A 102 -0.75 21.11 9.56
C ALA A 102 -0.45 19.84 10.36
N LEU A 103 0.63 19.14 10.01
CA LEU A 103 1.22 18.07 10.82
C LEU A 103 2.56 18.54 11.39
N VAL A 104 2.72 18.37 12.70
CA VAL A 104 3.93 18.74 13.44
C VAL A 104 4.47 17.54 14.21
N SER A 105 5.76 17.26 14.07
CA SER A 105 6.50 16.26 14.86
C SER A 105 7.35 16.95 15.92
N VAL A 106 7.22 16.52 17.18
CA VAL A 106 7.93 17.15 18.31
C VAL A 106 9.42 16.90 18.26
N THR A 107 9.86 15.70 17.81
CA THR A 107 11.28 15.29 17.87
C THR A 107 11.99 15.35 16.54
N GLU A 108 11.25 15.50 15.45
CA GLU A 108 11.79 15.61 14.10
C GLU A 108 11.55 17.04 13.62
N MET A 109 12.50 17.60 12.84
CA MET A 109 12.30 18.91 12.23
C MET A 109 11.28 18.83 11.08
N PHE A 110 10.04 18.49 11.42
CA PHE A 110 8.96 18.26 10.47
C PHE A 110 7.72 19.04 10.90
N ASP A 111 7.48 20.15 10.21
CA ASP A 111 6.34 21.03 10.43
C ASP A 111 5.79 21.50 9.08
N THR A 112 4.65 20.95 8.68
CA THR A 112 4.02 21.28 7.40
C THR A 112 3.33 22.65 7.39
N SER A 113 3.30 23.37 8.51
CA SER A 113 2.83 24.76 8.56
C SER A 113 3.86 25.74 8.02
N THR A 114 5.12 25.30 7.82
CA THR A 114 6.22 26.12 7.34
C THR A 114 6.57 25.83 5.88
N PRO A 115 7.02 26.83 5.10
CA PRO A 115 7.50 26.60 3.73
C PRO A 115 8.64 25.58 3.65
N GLN A 116 9.53 25.55 4.65
CA GLN A 116 10.64 24.60 4.73
C GLN A 116 10.15 23.17 4.93
N GLY A 117 9.18 22.96 5.82
CA GLY A 117 8.56 21.65 6.05
C GLY A 117 7.79 21.16 4.83
N MET A 118 7.12 22.04 4.10
CA MET A 118 6.46 21.72 2.85
C MET A 118 7.45 21.34 1.73
N LEU A 119 8.57 22.08 1.60
CA LEU A 119 9.63 21.72 0.66
C LEU A 119 10.21 20.34 1.00
N PHE A 120 10.51 20.08 2.27
CA PHE A 120 11.01 18.79 2.72
C PHE A 120 10.01 17.64 2.42
N LEU A 121 8.72 17.87 2.63
CA LEU A 121 7.67 16.93 2.27
C LEU A 121 7.67 16.60 0.77
N GLN A 122 7.76 17.60 -0.09
CA GLN A 122 7.82 17.43 -1.55
C GLN A 122 9.04 16.62 -1.98
N MET A 123 10.20 16.89 -1.37
CA MET A 123 11.43 16.12 -1.61
C MET A 123 11.25 14.65 -1.20
N LEU A 124 10.68 14.38 -0.02
CA LEU A 124 10.39 13.02 0.43
C LEU A 124 9.41 12.31 -0.51
N GLY A 125 8.40 13.01 -1.00
CA GLY A 125 7.44 12.47 -1.98
C GLY A 125 8.12 12.07 -3.27
N SER A 126 8.93 12.95 -3.84
CA SER A 126 9.71 12.66 -5.05
C SER A 126 10.68 11.50 -4.86
N PHE A 127 11.31 11.40 -3.68
CA PHE A 127 12.21 10.29 -3.38
C PHE A 127 11.48 8.95 -3.28
N ALA A 128 10.28 8.93 -2.66
CA ALA A 128 9.45 7.73 -2.59
C ALA A 128 8.96 7.26 -3.98
N GLU A 129 8.60 8.18 -4.86
CA GLU A 129 8.25 7.87 -6.25
C GLU A 129 9.45 7.33 -7.04
N PHE A 130 10.61 7.93 -6.88
CA PHE A 130 11.86 7.47 -7.49
C PHE A 130 12.20 6.04 -7.03
N GLU A 131 12.19 5.77 -5.72
CA GLU A 131 12.45 4.43 -5.18
C GLU A 131 11.48 3.38 -5.76
N ARG A 132 10.20 3.72 -5.84
CA ARG A 132 9.18 2.84 -6.45
C ARG A 132 9.45 2.60 -7.93
N ALA A 133 9.85 3.62 -8.68
CA ALA A 133 10.21 3.50 -10.10
C ALA A 133 11.41 2.56 -10.28
N VAL A 134 12.45 2.71 -9.46
CA VAL A 134 13.65 1.83 -9.48
C VAL A 134 13.30 0.38 -9.16
N ILE A 135 12.43 0.13 -8.16
CA ILE A 135 11.98 -1.22 -7.82
C ILE A 135 11.20 -1.84 -8.99
N ASN A 136 10.29 -1.08 -9.61
CA ASN A 136 9.52 -1.54 -10.76
C ASN A 136 10.42 -1.85 -11.96
N GLU A 137 11.40 -1.02 -12.23
CA GLU A 137 12.39 -1.23 -13.30
C GLU A 137 13.22 -2.49 -13.05
N ARG A 138 13.75 -2.67 -11.85
CA ARG A 138 14.49 -3.89 -11.46
C ARG A 138 13.62 -5.14 -11.61
N THR A 139 12.36 -5.07 -11.20
CA THR A 139 11.41 -6.19 -11.30
C THR A 139 11.12 -6.52 -12.77
N ARG A 140 10.91 -5.49 -13.62
CA ARG A 140 10.72 -5.65 -15.05
C ARG A 140 11.94 -6.28 -15.72
N ASN A 141 13.13 -5.75 -15.45
CA ASN A 141 14.39 -6.26 -16.01
C ASN A 141 14.66 -7.70 -15.56
N GLY A 142 14.39 -8.03 -14.29
CA GLY A 142 14.47 -9.40 -13.79
C GLY A 142 13.49 -10.37 -14.48
N ARG A 143 12.28 -9.91 -14.83
CA ARG A 143 11.33 -10.72 -15.62
C ARG A 143 11.82 -10.93 -17.03
N ILE A 144 12.32 -9.89 -17.69
CA ILE A 144 12.87 -9.99 -19.06
C ILE A 144 14.06 -10.95 -19.10
N ALA A 145 14.99 -10.84 -18.13
CA ALA A 145 16.12 -11.76 -18.05
C ALA A 145 15.68 -13.22 -17.94
N ARG A 146 14.68 -13.50 -17.07
CA ARG A 146 14.10 -14.84 -16.94
C ARG A 146 13.44 -15.35 -18.23
N LEU A 147 12.72 -14.47 -18.93
CA LEU A 147 12.11 -14.82 -20.23
C LEU A 147 13.19 -15.17 -21.27
N ASN A 148 14.28 -14.42 -21.33
CA ASN A 148 15.41 -14.70 -22.23
C ASN A 148 16.10 -16.04 -21.90
N GLU A 149 16.01 -16.50 -20.66
CA GLU A 149 16.48 -17.82 -20.22
C GLU A 149 15.41 -18.92 -20.38
N ASN A 150 14.28 -18.63 -21.04
CA ASN A 150 13.10 -19.51 -21.15
C ASN A 150 12.54 -19.96 -19.79
N LYS A 151 12.72 -19.15 -18.74
CA LYS A 151 12.23 -19.43 -17.39
C LYS A 151 10.89 -18.74 -17.14
N TRP A 152 10.07 -19.41 -16.35
CA TRP A 152 8.79 -18.89 -15.90
C TRP A 152 8.95 -17.64 -15.03
N VAL A 153 8.13 -16.60 -15.31
CA VAL A 153 8.23 -15.31 -14.62
C VAL A 153 7.13 -15.07 -13.59
N GLY A 154 6.33 -16.08 -13.28
CA GLY A 154 5.28 -16.03 -12.27
C GLY A 154 3.86 -16.04 -12.86
N GLY A 155 2.85 -16.26 -12.00
CA GLY A 155 1.47 -16.43 -12.36
C GLY A 155 1.09 -17.90 -12.61
N LYS A 156 -0.10 -18.16 -13.16
CA LYS A 156 -0.54 -19.49 -13.55
C LYS A 156 -0.08 -19.79 -14.98
N PRO A 157 0.61 -20.91 -15.26
CA PRO A 157 0.95 -21.30 -16.62
C PRO A 157 -0.29 -21.41 -17.51
N ALA A 158 -0.10 -21.23 -18.82
CA ALA A 158 -1.15 -21.48 -19.79
C ALA A 158 -1.61 -22.92 -19.73
N LEU A 159 -2.89 -23.15 -20.04
CA LEU A 159 -3.42 -24.51 -20.15
C LEU A 159 -2.63 -25.29 -21.21
N GLY A 160 -2.17 -26.48 -20.89
CA GLY A 160 -1.31 -27.30 -21.73
C GLY A 160 0.17 -27.22 -21.38
N TYR A 161 0.53 -26.34 -20.41
CA TYR A 161 1.89 -26.21 -19.92
C TYR A 161 1.93 -26.28 -18.38
N LYS A 162 3.00 -26.84 -17.86
CA LYS A 162 3.39 -26.82 -16.45
C LYS A 162 4.81 -26.27 -16.30
N VAL A 163 5.18 -25.91 -15.09
CA VAL A 163 6.54 -25.42 -14.78
C VAL A 163 7.29 -26.56 -14.08
N ASN A 164 8.46 -26.94 -14.62
CA ASN A 164 9.32 -27.95 -14.02
C ASN A 164 10.07 -27.40 -12.79
N LYS A 165 10.83 -28.26 -12.10
CA LYS A 165 11.61 -27.89 -10.92
C LYS A 165 12.69 -26.85 -11.19
N GLU A 166 13.12 -26.71 -12.43
CA GLU A 166 14.12 -25.75 -12.89
C GLU A 166 13.50 -24.40 -13.29
N GLY A 167 12.17 -24.30 -13.23
CA GLY A 167 11.44 -23.08 -13.57
C GLY A 167 11.22 -22.90 -15.07
N GLN A 168 11.37 -23.95 -15.88
CA GLN A 168 11.15 -23.92 -17.33
C GLN A 168 9.76 -24.45 -17.68
N PHE A 169 9.25 -24.04 -18.84
CA PHE A 169 8.00 -24.57 -19.37
C PHE A 169 8.17 -26.00 -19.87
N GLU A 170 7.26 -26.87 -19.47
CA GLU A 170 7.12 -28.22 -19.92
C GLU A 170 5.67 -28.48 -20.37
N ILE A 171 5.47 -29.28 -21.40
CA ILE A 171 4.13 -29.64 -21.86
C ILE A 171 3.46 -30.52 -20.80
N ASP A 172 2.25 -30.13 -20.39
CA ASP A 172 1.36 -31.00 -19.63
C ASP A 172 0.51 -31.82 -20.62
N GLU A 173 0.82 -33.11 -20.74
CA GLU A 173 0.22 -33.97 -21.76
C GLU A 173 -1.31 -34.09 -21.64
N GLU A 174 -1.85 -34.05 -20.43
CA GLU A 174 -3.30 -34.11 -20.20
C GLU A 174 -3.99 -32.84 -20.63
N ASP A 175 -3.49 -31.70 -20.16
CA ASP A 175 -4.01 -30.40 -20.51
C ASP A 175 -3.79 -30.07 -22.00
N ALA A 176 -2.67 -30.50 -22.60
CA ALA A 176 -2.38 -30.31 -24.00
C ALA A 176 -3.39 -31.06 -24.91
N LYS A 177 -3.85 -32.25 -24.51
CA LYS A 177 -4.93 -32.95 -25.21
C LYS A 177 -6.24 -32.16 -25.19
N ILE A 178 -6.54 -31.52 -24.07
CA ILE A 178 -7.73 -30.66 -23.91
C ILE A 178 -7.61 -29.48 -24.88
N VAL A 179 -6.47 -28.80 -24.90
CA VAL A 179 -6.19 -27.65 -25.80
C VAL A 179 -6.37 -28.08 -27.26
N LYS A 180 -5.72 -29.15 -27.70
CA LYS A 180 -5.85 -29.67 -29.06
C LYS A 180 -7.31 -29.96 -29.44
N ASN A 181 -8.08 -30.53 -28.51
CA ASN A 181 -9.50 -30.82 -28.75
C ASN A 181 -10.35 -29.53 -28.83
N ILE A 182 -10.02 -28.50 -28.05
CA ILE A 182 -10.70 -27.17 -28.11
C ILE A 182 -10.50 -26.57 -29.52
N PHE A 183 -9.27 -26.58 -30.08
CA PHE A 183 -8.99 -26.11 -31.40
C PHE A 183 -9.74 -26.95 -32.46
N LYS A 184 -9.74 -28.30 -32.35
CA LYS A 184 -10.47 -29.19 -33.24
C LYS A 184 -11.99 -28.98 -33.22
N LEU A 185 -12.58 -28.72 -32.07
CA LEU A 185 -14.01 -28.42 -31.94
C LEU A 185 -14.33 -27.03 -32.52
N ARG A 186 -13.44 -26.08 -32.37
CA ARG A 186 -13.60 -24.75 -32.93
C ARG A 186 -13.52 -24.76 -34.46
N SER A 187 -12.59 -25.51 -35.04
CA SER A 187 -12.46 -25.68 -36.51
C SER A 187 -13.69 -26.35 -37.12
N LYS A 188 -14.43 -27.17 -36.35
CA LYS A 188 -15.73 -27.76 -36.75
C LYS A 188 -16.91 -26.80 -36.57
N GLY A 189 -16.68 -25.52 -36.26
CA GLY A 189 -17.73 -24.49 -36.15
C GLY A 189 -18.45 -24.41 -34.79
N LEU A 190 -18.07 -25.20 -33.78
CA LEU A 190 -18.72 -25.09 -32.48
C LEU A 190 -18.46 -23.72 -31.84
N SER A 191 -19.49 -23.15 -31.20
CA SER A 191 -19.35 -21.89 -30.47
C SER A 191 -18.50 -22.08 -29.22
N MET A 192 -17.75 -21.01 -28.82
CA MET A 192 -16.92 -21.01 -27.59
C MET A 192 -17.72 -21.34 -26.33
N ALA A 193 -18.99 -20.97 -26.28
CA ALA A 193 -19.87 -21.30 -25.15
C ALA A 193 -20.15 -22.82 -25.05
N LYS A 194 -20.44 -23.48 -26.20
CA LYS A 194 -20.65 -24.92 -26.25
C LYS A 194 -19.37 -25.70 -25.93
N ILE A 195 -18.22 -25.21 -26.43
CA ILE A 195 -16.90 -25.79 -26.10
C ILE A 195 -16.61 -25.65 -24.60
N GLY A 196 -16.86 -24.47 -24.03
CA GLY A 196 -16.65 -24.22 -22.61
C GLY A 196 -17.49 -25.12 -21.72
N ALA A 197 -18.77 -25.28 -22.03
CA ALA A 197 -19.69 -26.17 -21.29
C ALA A 197 -19.17 -27.63 -21.25
N LYS A 198 -18.52 -28.11 -22.32
CA LYS A 198 -17.98 -29.48 -22.38
C LYS A 198 -16.81 -29.72 -21.42
N TYR A 199 -15.99 -28.69 -21.15
CA TYR A 199 -14.77 -28.78 -20.30
C TYR A 199 -14.89 -28.06 -18.97
N GLY A 200 -16.06 -27.54 -18.63
CA GLY A 200 -16.26 -26.74 -17.41
C GLY A 200 -15.55 -25.37 -17.46
N PHE A 201 -15.35 -24.83 -18.67
CA PHE A 201 -14.69 -23.54 -18.86
C PHE A 201 -15.68 -22.44 -19.25
N SER A 202 -15.41 -21.19 -18.82
CA SER A 202 -16.17 -20.06 -19.32
C SER A 202 -15.89 -19.80 -20.79
N LYS A 203 -16.83 -19.12 -21.50
CA LYS A 203 -16.64 -18.66 -22.88
C LYS A 203 -15.34 -17.83 -23.03
N GLN A 204 -15.07 -16.95 -22.05
CA GLN A 204 -13.87 -16.13 -22.03
C GLN A 204 -12.60 -16.98 -21.93
N LYS A 205 -12.58 -18.00 -21.06
CA LYS A 205 -11.43 -18.90 -20.93
C LYS A 205 -11.14 -19.65 -22.23
N VAL A 206 -12.17 -20.13 -22.92
CA VAL A 206 -12.01 -20.73 -24.25
C VAL A 206 -11.47 -19.73 -25.27
N GLY A 207 -11.94 -18.48 -25.22
CA GLY A 207 -11.41 -17.40 -26.05
C GLY A 207 -9.92 -17.18 -25.79
N TYR A 208 -9.49 -17.06 -24.54
CA TYR A 208 -8.06 -16.94 -24.21
C TYR A 208 -7.23 -18.11 -24.75
N ILE A 209 -7.68 -19.34 -24.62
CA ILE A 209 -6.97 -20.52 -25.15
C ILE A 209 -6.80 -20.42 -26.67
N LEU A 210 -7.84 -20.00 -27.40
CA LEU A 210 -7.82 -19.92 -28.87
C LEU A 210 -7.01 -18.73 -29.40
N TYR A 211 -6.88 -17.65 -28.66
CA TYR A 211 -6.15 -16.44 -29.05
C TYR A 211 -4.69 -16.42 -28.58
N TRP A 212 -4.28 -17.35 -27.71
CA TRP A 212 -2.92 -17.35 -27.15
C TRP A 212 -1.84 -17.83 -28.11
N ASP A 213 -2.23 -18.42 -29.21
CA ASP A 213 -1.31 -18.91 -30.26
C ASP A 213 -0.71 -17.78 -31.13
N ILE A 214 -1.01 -16.52 -30.84
CA ILE A 214 -0.50 -15.38 -31.63
C ILE A 214 0.86 -14.87 -31.10
N TRP A 215 1.39 -15.42 -29.99
CA TRP A 215 2.58 -14.90 -29.33
C TRP A 215 3.68 -15.95 -29.02
N VAL A 216 3.68 -17.09 -29.68
CA VAL A 216 4.77 -18.07 -29.63
C VAL A 216 5.47 -18.16 -30.98
#